data_5cd228379f65acf1572db13f91213c2d
#
_entry.id   5cd228379f65acf1572db13f91213c2d
#
_cell.length_a   1.000
_cell.length_b   1.000
_cell.length_c   1.000
_cell.angle_alpha   90.00
_cell.angle_beta   90.00
_cell.angle_gamma   90.00
#
_symmetry.space_group_name_H-M   'P 1'
#
loop_
_entity.id
_entity.type
_entity.pdbx_description
1 polymer ?
#
loop_
_entity_poly.entity_id
_entity_poly.type
_entity_poly.pdbx_seq_one_letter_code
_entity_poly.pdbx_strand_id
1 'polypeptide(L)'
;EGDEILVQVTRDAVKTKDPVVSTKLTIHGHYCFLTTTNTTLGTSKKITGTRADELLTIAESCCTDHEDTGYGLVFRTNAASIEEPALREDIIRVQTVFKHLMQTGVHEKAGSLLYRNIPGYLARLKAQDMASIERIYTDCPAIYKEINDYMPKLCQDGLLKFYKDDALSLSTLYHIRGNMDELLNSKVWLPSGANIIIETLETLTVIDVNSGKNQSRKEDTILRINLEAAREIARQLKLRNISGMIIVDFINLKSQEQK
;
A
#
# COMPACT_ATOMS: atom_id res chain seq x y z
N GLU A 1 7.74 18.85 30.61
CA GLU A 1 7.96 17.43 31.04
C GLU A 1 6.66 16.94 31.70
N GLY A 2 6.10 15.79 31.21
CA GLY A 2 4.84 15.25 31.72
C GLY A 2 3.58 15.64 30.94
N ASP A 3 3.70 16.45 29.89
CA ASP A 3 2.59 16.80 29.03
C ASP A 3 2.21 15.60 28.13
N GLU A 4 0.91 15.33 28.03
CA GLU A 4 0.37 14.32 27.12
C GLU A 4 0.03 14.98 25.79
N ILE A 5 0.47 14.38 24.69
CA ILE A 5 0.26 14.90 23.33
C ILE A 5 -0.30 13.83 22.42
N LEU A 6 -1.15 14.25 21.47
CA LEU A 6 -1.65 13.39 20.41
C LEU A 6 -0.58 13.22 19.34
N VAL A 7 -0.25 11.96 19.04
CA VAL A 7 0.77 11.63 18.02
C VAL A 7 0.23 10.59 17.04
N GLN A 8 0.71 10.66 15.81
CA GLN A 8 0.48 9.67 14.78
C GLN A 8 1.77 8.94 14.48
N VAL A 9 1.73 7.60 14.43
CA VAL A 9 2.83 6.79 13.91
C VAL A 9 2.90 7.00 12.41
N THR A 10 3.99 7.58 11.93
CA THR A 10 4.22 7.86 10.50
C THR A 10 5.08 6.80 9.82
N ARG A 11 5.86 6.07 10.61
CA ARG A 11 6.67 4.95 10.15
C ARG A 11 6.82 3.94 11.29
N ASP A 12 6.60 2.67 10.98
CA ASP A 12 6.83 1.57 11.91
C ASP A 12 8.31 1.38 12.22
N ALA A 13 8.59 0.68 13.32
CA ALA A 13 9.92 0.21 13.65
C ALA A 13 10.48 -0.66 12.51
N VAL A 14 11.72 -0.40 12.11
CA VAL A 14 12.40 -1.18 11.07
C VAL A 14 13.76 -1.63 11.58
N LYS A 15 13.93 -2.92 11.74
CA LYS A 15 15.14 -3.54 12.29
C LYS A 15 15.46 -2.95 13.69
N THR A 16 16.56 -2.21 13.82
CA THR A 16 17.03 -1.58 15.07
C THR A 16 16.52 -0.15 15.26
N LYS A 17 15.74 0.39 14.31
CA LYS A 17 15.23 1.77 14.37
C LYS A 17 13.84 1.78 14.98
N ASP A 18 13.65 2.66 15.95
CA ASP A 18 12.36 2.89 16.59
C ASP A 18 11.32 3.46 15.62
N PRO A 19 10.00 3.31 15.92
CA PRO A 19 8.95 3.92 15.15
C PRO A 19 9.06 5.45 15.20
N VAL A 20 8.67 6.09 14.09
CA VAL A 20 8.67 7.56 14.01
C VAL A 20 7.24 8.05 14.22
N VAL A 21 7.10 8.99 15.14
CA VAL A 21 5.83 9.65 15.44
C VAL A 21 5.86 11.12 15.06
N SER A 22 4.69 11.69 14.83
CA SER A 22 4.49 13.10 14.50
C SER A 22 3.26 13.63 15.20
N THR A 23 3.30 14.87 15.66
CA THR A 23 2.13 15.62 16.15
C THR A 23 1.29 16.15 15.01
N LYS A 24 1.82 16.13 13.77
CA LYS A 24 1.09 16.50 12.56
C LYS A 24 0.25 15.32 12.10
N LEU A 25 -1.06 15.43 12.25
CA LEU A 25 -1.99 14.37 11.92
C LEU A 25 -2.34 14.39 10.42
N THR A 26 -2.53 13.21 9.85
CA THR A 26 -3.06 13.04 8.50
C THR A 26 -4.12 11.94 8.49
N ILE A 27 -5.34 12.31 8.16
CA ILE A 27 -6.48 11.38 8.09
C ILE A 27 -6.80 11.14 6.63
N HIS A 28 -6.65 9.90 6.20
CA HIS A 28 -6.81 9.52 4.81
C HIS A 28 -8.26 9.15 4.47
N GLY A 29 -8.81 9.87 3.49
CA GLY A 29 -10.03 9.53 2.79
C GLY A 29 -9.78 8.67 1.55
N HIS A 30 -10.84 8.43 0.78
CA HIS A 30 -10.77 7.77 -0.52
C HIS A 30 -10.19 8.71 -1.59
N TYR A 31 -10.74 9.93 -1.63
CA TYR A 31 -10.48 10.92 -2.66
C TYR A 31 -9.72 12.14 -2.13
N CYS A 32 -9.70 12.31 -0.81
CA CYS A 32 -9.00 13.40 -0.15
C CYS A 32 -8.21 12.91 1.07
N PHE A 33 -7.44 13.79 1.67
CA PHE A 33 -6.90 13.63 3.02
C PHE A 33 -6.97 14.96 3.76
N LEU A 34 -7.22 14.88 5.06
CA LEU A 34 -7.17 16.00 5.98
C LEU A 34 -5.81 16.00 6.66
N THR A 35 -5.20 17.17 6.86
CA THR A 35 -3.90 17.30 7.52
C THR A 35 -3.85 18.50 8.45
N THR A 36 -3.16 18.35 9.59
CA THR A 36 -2.86 19.47 10.51
C THR A 36 -1.49 20.11 10.23
N THR A 37 -0.85 19.76 9.12
CA THR A 37 0.44 20.36 8.74
C THR A 37 0.30 21.82 8.33
N ASN A 38 -0.82 22.16 7.68
CA ASN A 38 -1.23 23.51 7.29
C ASN A 38 -2.76 23.58 7.22
N THR A 39 -3.30 24.76 7.00
CA THR A 39 -4.75 25.02 6.87
C THR A 39 -5.19 25.19 5.42
N THR A 40 -4.35 24.82 4.44
CA THR A 40 -4.60 25.07 3.02
C THR A 40 -5.56 24.03 2.44
N LEU A 41 -6.55 24.48 1.68
CA LEU A 41 -7.35 23.64 0.80
C LEU A 41 -6.61 23.50 -0.55
N GLY A 42 -6.48 22.28 -1.04
CA GLY A 42 -5.65 22.04 -2.23
C GLY A 42 -6.07 20.79 -3.02
N THR A 43 -5.42 20.65 -4.17
CA THR A 43 -5.54 19.47 -5.04
C THR A 43 -4.17 18.89 -5.36
N SER A 44 -4.14 17.62 -5.78
CA SER A 44 -2.93 17.00 -6.31
C SER A 44 -2.40 17.82 -7.50
N LYS A 45 -1.09 18.04 -7.57
CA LYS A 45 -0.41 18.72 -8.68
C LYS A 45 -0.68 18.12 -10.07
N LYS A 46 -1.21 16.89 -10.12
CA LYS A 46 -1.60 16.21 -11.36
C LYS A 46 -3.00 16.60 -11.86
N ILE A 47 -3.78 17.29 -11.04
CA ILE A 47 -5.09 17.81 -11.43
C ILE A 47 -4.92 19.28 -11.75
N THR A 48 -5.26 19.68 -12.97
CA THR A 48 -5.04 21.03 -13.48
C THR A 48 -6.30 21.57 -14.16
N GLY A 49 -6.35 22.89 -14.38
CA GLY A 49 -7.43 23.56 -15.09
C GLY A 49 -8.76 23.56 -14.31
N THR A 50 -9.86 23.70 -15.04
CA THR A 50 -11.23 23.86 -14.50
C THR A 50 -11.59 22.82 -13.43
N ARG A 51 -11.10 21.57 -13.58
CA ARG A 51 -11.37 20.54 -12.60
C ARG A 51 -10.72 20.77 -11.24
N ALA A 52 -9.54 21.39 -11.23
CA ALA A 52 -8.91 21.77 -9.96
C ALA A 52 -9.72 22.85 -9.24
N ASP A 53 -10.23 23.84 -9.98
CA ASP A 53 -11.04 24.95 -9.44
C ASP A 53 -12.39 24.44 -8.90
N GLU A 54 -13.05 23.52 -9.61
CA GLU A 54 -14.27 22.86 -9.15
C GLU A 54 -14.06 22.11 -7.80
N LEU A 55 -12.97 21.35 -7.71
CA LEU A 55 -12.64 20.62 -6.49
C LEU A 55 -12.36 21.56 -5.31
N LEU A 56 -11.66 22.68 -5.55
CA LEU A 56 -11.43 23.68 -4.53
C LEU A 56 -12.73 24.33 -4.06
N THR A 57 -13.64 24.66 -4.97
CA THR A 57 -14.97 25.20 -4.63
C THR A 57 -15.76 24.20 -3.75
N ILE A 58 -15.69 22.89 -4.04
CA ILE A 58 -16.31 21.86 -3.22
C ILE A 58 -15.66 21.83 -1.82
N ALA A 59 -14.32 21.89 -1.74
CA ALA A 59 -13.62 21.90 -0.46
C ALA A 59 -14.00 23.12 0.37
N GLU A 60 -14.00 24.32 -0.20
CA GLU A 60 -14.37 25.58 0.46
C GLU A 60 -15.81 25.51 1.03
N SER A 61 -16.72 24.96 0.25
CA SER A 61 -18.13 24.82 0.70
C SER A 61 -18.32 23.82 1.85
N CYS A 62 -17.43 22.83 1.99
CA CYS A 62 -17.49 21.79 3.03
C CYS A 62 -16.60 22.10 4.25
N CYS A 63 -15.58 22.92 4.11
CA CYS A 63 -14.55 23.17 5.11
C CYS A 63 -14.56 24.63 5.57
N THR A 64 -15.71 25.15 5.94
CA THR A 64 -15.90 26.57 6.32
C THR A 64 -15.19 26.95 7.62
N ASP A 65 -14.89 25.98 8.49
CA ASP A 65 -14.25 26.13 9.80
C ASP A 65 -12.79 25.65 9.84
N HIS A 66 -12.17 25.36 8.68
CA HIS A 66 -10.86 24.67 8.62
C HIS A 66 -9.71 25.52 9.16
N GLU A 67 -9.74 26.84 8.99
CA GLU A 67 -8.71 27.75 9.51
C GLU A 67 -8.76 27.82 11.03
N ASP A 68 -9.96 27.98 11.60
CA ASP A 68 -10.19 28.06 13.05
C ASP A 68 -9.88 26.73 13.75
N THR A 69 -10.18 25.62 13.09
CA THR A 69 -9.93 24.26 13.62
C THR A 69 -8.53 23.73 13.31
N GLY A 70 -7.74 24.46 12.51
CA GLY A 70 -6.33 24.19 12.28
C GLY A 70 -6.04 22.97 11.38
N TYR A 71 -6.87 22.71 10.37
CA TYR A 71 -6.61 21.64 9.38
C TYR A 71 -6.70 22.15 7.94
N GLY A 72 -5.96 21.51 7.05
CA GLY A 72 -6.12 21.63 5.60
C GLY A 72 -6.70 20.36 5.00
N LEU A 73 -7.19 20.44 3.77
CA LEU A 73 -7.72 19.32 3.01
C LEU A 73 -7.13 19.31 1.60
N VAL A 74 -6.68 18.14 1.16
CA VAL A 74 -6.07 18.00 -0.17
C VAL A 74 -6.72 16.84 -0.92
N PHE A 75 -7.23 17.12 -2.13
CA PHE A 75 -7.75 16.10 -3.02
C PHE A 75 -6.62 15.31 -3.69
N ARG A 76 -6.79 13.99 -3.75
CA ARG A 76 -5.90 13.07 -4.43
C ARG A 76 -6.16 13.05 -5.94
N THR A 77 -5.23 12.51 -6.71
CA THR A 77 -5.35 12.43 -8.18
C THR A 77 -6.60 11.70 -8.65
N ASN A 78 -7.05 10.66 -7.90
CA ASN A 78 -8.25 9.89 -8.23
C ASN A 78 -9.57 10.67 -8.02
N ALA A 79 -9.54 11.83 -7.36
CA ALA A 79 -10.72 12.70 -7.22
C ALA A 79 -11.13 13.35 -8.55
N ALA A 80 -10.23 13.39 -9.54
CA ALA A 80 -10.47 14.07 -10.81
C ALA A 80 -11.69 13.55 -11.58
N SER A 81 -11.97 12.25 -11.49
CA SER A 81 -13.07 11.57 -12.22
C SER A 81 -14.30 11.28 -11.37
N ILE A 82 -14.36 11.78 -10.14
CA ILE A 82 -15.40 11.43 -9.18
C ILE A 82 -16.47 12.52 -9.13
N GLU A 83 -17.72 12.13 -9.03
CA GLU A 83 -18.86 13.05 -8.89
C GLU A 83 -18.90 13.73 -7.53
N GLU A 84 -19.43 14.93 -7.47
CA GLU A 84 -19.49 15.78 -6.29
C GLU A 84 -20.10 15.11 -5.05
N PRO A 85 -21.22 14.35 -5.11
CA PRO A 85 -21.80 13.72 -3.91
C PRO A 85 -20.84 12.79 -3.19
N ALA A 86 -20.08 11.98 -3.93
CA ALA A 86 -19.11 11.07 -3.35
C ALA A 86 -17.88 11.80 -2.75
N LEU A 87 -17.48 12.93 -3.34
CA LEU A 87 -16.44 13.78 -2.80
C LEU A 87 -16.86 14.43 -1.48
N ARG A 88 -18.09 14.96 -1.41
CA ARG A 88 -18.65 15.55 -0.18
C ARG A 88 -18.76 14.52 0.94
N GLU A 89 -19.22 13.32 0.64
CA GLU A 89 -19.28 12.23 1.62
C GLU A 89 -17.90 11.90 2.19
N ASP A 90 -16.87 11.83 1.34
CA ASP A 90 -15.51 11.55 1.78
C ASP A 90 -14.91 12.66 2.64
N ILE A 91 -15.19 13.93 2.31
CA ILE A 91 -14.81 15.09 3.13
C ILE A 91 -15.47 15.02 4.51
N ILE A 92 -16.79 14.83 4.57
CA ILE A 92 -17.54 14.72 5.83
C ILE A 92 -16.98 13.59 6.70
N ARG A 93 -16.63 12.47 6.08
CA ARG A 93 -16.07 11.32 6.77
C ARG A 93 -14.73 11.65 7.43
N VAL A 94 -13.78 12.27 6.72
CA VAL A 94 -12.47 12.62 7.31
C VAL A 94 -12.59 13.71 8.36
N GLN A 95 -13.49 14.66 8.20
CA GLN A 95 -13.80 15.68 9.20
C GLN A 95 -14.42 15.08 10.47
N THR A 96 -15.33 14.11 10.32
CA THR A 96 -15.96 13.42 11.45
C THR A 96 -14.92 12.68 12.27
N VAL A 97 -14.01 11.95 11.61
CA VAL A 97 -12.90 11.27 12.28
C VAL A 97 -11.98 12.28 12.99
N PHE A 98 -11.63 13.38 12.34
CA PHE A 98 -10.80 14.43 12.93
C PHE A 98 -11.46 15.04 14.18
N LYS A 99 -12.72 15.47 14.09
CA LYS A 99 -13.47 16.03 15.21
C LYS A 99 -13.58 15.04 16.38
N HIS A 100 -13.84 13.77 16.08
CA HIS A 100 -13.86 12.71 17.10
C HIS A 100 -12.52 12.55 17.80
N LEU A 101 -11.41 12.51 17.05
CA LEU A 101 -10.06 12.40 17.60
C LEU A 101 -9.70 13.57 18.52
N MET A 102 -10.04 14.79 18.10
CA MET A 102 -9.75 15.99 18.89
C MET A 102 -10.60 16.07 20.18
N GLN A 103 -11.81 15.53 20.15
CA GLN A 103 -12.69 15.48 21.32
C GLN A 103 -12.33 14.36 22.29
N THR A 104 -12.03 13.16 21.78
CA THR A 104 -11.75 11.98 22.63
C THR A 104 -10.31 11.96 23.14
N GLY A 105 -9.35 12.46 22.35
CA GLY A 105 -7.93 12.44 22.69
C GLY A 105 -7.58 13.11 24.00
N VAL A 106 -8.34 14.16 24.38
CA VAL A 106 -8.12 14.90 25.63
C VAL A 106 -8.55 14.09 26.88
N HIS A 107 -9.40 13.08 26.70
CA HIS A 107 -9.97 12.30 27.81
C HIS A 107 -9.38 10.89 27.93
N GLU A 108 -8.60 10.46 26.96
CA GLU A 108 -8.01 9.14 26.93
C GLU A 108 -6.64 9.11 27.62
N LYS A 109 -6.27 7.95 28.15
CA LYS A 109 -4.99 7.78 28.84
C LYS A 109 -3.85 7.73 27.81
N ALA A 110 -2.68 8.22 28.21
CA ALA A 110 -1.46 8.08 27.43
C ALA A 110 -1.20 6.61 27.04
N GLY A 111 -0.85 6.40 25.76
CA GLY A 111 -0.67 5.07 25.18
C GLY A 111 -1.94 4.42 24.63
N SER A 112 -3.12 5.06 24.75
CA SER A 112 -4.35 4.56 24.11
C SER A 112 -4.31 4.71 22.60
N LEU A 113 -4.81 3.69 21.89
CA LEU A 113 -5.01 3.74 20.44
C LEU A 113 -6.35 4.43 20.14
N LEU A 114 -6.31 5.67 19.68
CA LEU A 114 -7.51 6.46 19.38
C LEU A 114 -8.08 6.20 17.99
N TYR A 115 -7.21 5.94 17.03
CA TYR A 115 -7.61 5.73 15.64
C TYR A 115 -6.63 4.82 14.93
N ARG A 116 -7.15 3.92 14.14
CA ARG A 116 -6.37 3.10 13.20
C ARG A 116 -6.82 3.42 11.78
N ASN A 117 -5.87 3.78 10.95
CA ASN A 117 -6.14 3.96 9.53
C ASN A 117 -6.61 2.65 8.88
N ILE A 118 -7.18 2.74 7.69
CA ILE A 118 -7.65 1.57 6.94
C ILE A 118 -6.53 0.52 6.88
N PRO A 119 -6.79 -0.73 7.28
CA PRO A 119 -5.81 -1.80 7.19
C PRO A 119 -5.20 -1.91 5.79
N GLY A 120 -3.91 -2.23 5.73
CA GLY A 120 -3.17 -2.27 4.45
C GLY A 120 -3.78 -3.23 3.42
N TYR A 121 -4.38 -4.33 3.85
CA TYR A 121 -5.07 -5.26 2.95
C TYR A 121 -6.33 -4.66 2.32
N LEU A 122 -7.11 -3.86 3.08
CA LEU A 122 -8.26 -3.14 2.54
C LEU A 122 -7.85 -2.04 1.55
N ALA A 123 -6.77 -1.31 1.87
CA ALA A 123 -6.23 -0.32 0.95
C ALA A 123 -5.75 -0.97 -0.36
N ARG A 124 -5.11 -2.13 -0.29
CA ARG A 124 -4.69 -2.91 -1.46
C ARG A 124 -5.87 -3.45 -2.24
N LEU A 125 -6.89 -3.97 -1.56
CA LEU A 125 -8.11 -4.48 -2.20
C LEU A 125 -8.82 -3.37 -2.98
N LYS A 126 -8.93 -2.17 -2.39
CA LYS A 126 -9.50 -0.99 -3.06
C LYS A 126 -8.72 -0.50 -4.27
N ALA A 127 -7.42 -0.72 -4.28
CA ALA A 127 -6.54 -0.32 -5.38
C ALA A 127 -6.57 -1.32 -6.56
N GLN A 128 -7.23 -2.47 -6.42
CA GLN A 128 -7.39 -3.43 -7.51
C GLN A 128 -8.49 -2.99 -8.47
N ASP A 129 -8.34 -3.39 -9.72
CA ASP A 129 -9.44 -3.33 -10.68
C ASP A 129 -10.48 -4.41 -10.33
N MET A 130 -11.63 -3.98 -9.81
CA MET A 130 -12.71 -4.89 -9.39
C MET A 130 -13.25 -5.73 -10.55
N ALA A 131 -13.17 -5.26 -11.80
CA ALA A 131 -13.59 -6.02 -12.96
C ALA A 131 -12.68 -7.24 -13.23
N SER A 132 -11.46 -7.22 -12.73
CA SER A 132 -10.52 -8.34 -12.85
C SER A 132 -10.62 -9.35 -11.70
N ILE A 133 -11.40 -9.07 -10.66
CA ILE A 133 -11.56 -9.93 -9.49
C ILE A 133 -12.77 -10.83 -9.67
N GLU A 134 -12.54 -12.12 -9.74
CA GLU A 134 -13.59 -13.12 -9.82
C GLU A 134 -14.23 -13.40 -8.46
N ARG A 135 -13.42 -13.57 -7.42
CA ARG A 135 -13.88 -13.83 -6.04
C ARG A 135 -12.83 -13.44 -5.00
N ILE A 136 -13.32 -13.14 -3.80
CA ILE A 136 -12.52 -12.84 -2.60
C ILE A 136 -12.95 -13.82 -1.53
N TYR A 137 -11.99 -14.57 -0.98
CA TYR A 137 -12.24 -15.51 0.11
C TYR A 137 -11.51 -15.07 1.38
N THR A 138 -12.15 -15.26 2.51
CA THR A 138 -11.54 -15.14 3.83
C THR A 138 -12.14 -16.17 4.78
N ASP A 139 -11.33 -16.76 5.63
CA ASP A 139 -11.70 -17.67 6.71
C ASP A 139 -11.73 -16.98 8.08
N CYS A 140 -11.42 -15.67 8.13
CA CYS A 140 -11.44 -14.86 9.34
C CYS A 140 -12.75 -14.04 9.42
N PRO A 141 -13.63 -14.30 10.42
CA PRO A 141 -14.90 -13.60 10.56
C PRO A 141 -14.74 -12.08 10.73
N ALA A 142 -13.69 -11.66 11.45
CA ALA A 142 -13.41 -10.25 11.67
C ALA A 142 -13.06 -9.53 10.35
N ILE A 143 -12.20 -10.15 9.53
CA ILE A 143 -11.82 -9.61 8.21
C ILE A 143 -13.01 -9.60 7.27
N TYR A 144 -13.86 -10.65 7.27
CA TYR A 144 -15.08 -10.68 6.47
C TYR A 144 -16.00 -9.50 6.81
N LYS A 145 -16.24 -9.30 8.10
CA LYS A 145 -17.06 -8.18 8.58
C LYS A 145 -16.45 -6.84 8.17
N GLU A 146 -15.16 -6.66 8.39
CA GLU A 146 -14.45 -5.42 8.08
C GLU A 146 -14.49 -5.09 6.57
N ILE A 147 -14.29 -6.08 5.68
CA ILE A 147 -14.44 -5.89 4.23
C ILE A 147 -15.89 -5.53 3.89
N ASN A 148 -16.86 -6.21 4.47
CA ASN A 148 -18.29 -5.93 4.21
C ASN A 148 -18.68 -4.51 4.67
N ASP A 149 -18.20 -4.06 5.83
CA ASP A 149 -18.48 -2.71 6.34
C ASP A 149 -17.86 -1.62 5.46
N TYR A 150 -16.67 -1.85 4.91
CA TYR A 150 -15.96 -0.90 4.05
C TYR A 150 -16.35 -0.96 2.57
N MET A 151 -16.75 -2.12 2.06
CA MET A 151 -17.05 -2.37 0.66
C MET A 151 -18.30 -3.27 0.52
N PRO A 152 -19.48 -2.82 0.97
CA PRO A 152 -20.69 -3.64 1.05
C PRO A 152 -21.14 -4.21 -0.32
N LYS A 153 -20.83 -3.52 -1.41
CA LYS A 153 -21.10 -4.01 -2.77
C LYS A 153 -20.44 -5.36 -3.07
N LEU A 154 -19.26 -5.62 -2.54
CA LEU A 154 -18.57 -6.91 -2.76
C LEU A 154 -19.37 -8.10 -2.21
N CYS A 155 -20.06 -7.91 -1.10
CA CYS A 155 -20.94 -8.93 -0.53
C CYS A 155 -22.25 -9.02 -1.32
N GLN A 156 -22.86 -7.89 -1.68
CA GLN A 156 -24.11 -7.83 -2.47
C GLN A 156 -23.94 -8.48 -3.84
N ASP A 157 -22.82 -8.22 -4.53
CA ASP A 157 -22.49 -8.80 -5.82
C ASP A 157 -22.01 -10.26 -5.73
N GLY A 158 -21.93 -10.81 -4.51
CA GLY A 158 -21.49 -12.18 -4.25
C GLY A 158 -20.02 -12.44 -4.52
N LEU A 159 -19.21 -11.39 -4.65
CA LEU A 159 -17.76 -11.49 -4.85
C LEU A 159 -17.04 -11.87 -3.54
N LEU A 160 -17.49 -11.34 -2.39
CA LEU A 160 -16.94 -11.67 -1.07
C LEU A 160 -17.60 -12.94 -0.54
N LYS A 161 -16.79 -13.95 -0.23
CA LYS A 161 -17.22 -15.24 0.30
C LYS A 161 -16.50 -15.55 1.61
N PHE A 162 -17.27 -15.93 2.61
CA PHE A 162 -16.71 -16.52 3.82
C PHE A 162 -16.42 -18.00 3.59
N TYR A 163 -15.16 -18.39 3.79
CA TYR A 163 -14.73 -19.77 3.68
C TYR A 163 -14.82 -20.45 5.06
N LYS A 164 -15.55 -21.54 5.12
CA LYS A 164 -15.66 -22.36 6.34
C LYS A 164 -15.54 -23.83 5.95
N ASP A 165 -14.43 -24.43 6.35
CA ASP A 165 -14.19 -25.86 6.23
C ASP A 165 -13.30 -26.28 7.41
N ASP A 166 -13.82 -27.21 8.25
CA ASP A 166 -13.13 -27.66 9.47
C ASP A 166 -12.00 -28.65 9.14
N ALA A 167 -12.04 -29.30 7.98
CA ALA A 167 -11.04 -30.28 7.55
C ALA A 167 -9.90 -29.67 6.74
N LEU A 168 -10.18 -28.60 5.95
CA LEU A 168 -9.21 -28.03 5.03
C LEU A 168 -9.16 -26.51 5.19
N SER A 169 -8.07 -25.97 5.74
CA SER A 169 -7.91 -24.53 5.87
C SER A 169 -7.72 -23.84 4.51
N LEU A 170 -8.13 -22.57 4.39
CA LEU A 170 -7.91 -21.76 3.20
C LEU A 170 -6.42 -21.67 2.82
N SER A 171 -5.55 -21.57 3.83
CA SER A 171 -4.10 -21.56 3.66
C SER A 171 -3.56 -22.86 3.06
N THR A 172 -4.15 -23.99 3.41
CA THR A 172 -3.76 -25.31 2.86
C THR A 172 -4.31 -25.48 1.44
N LEU A 173 -5.59 -25.11 1.22
CA LEU A 173 -6.25 -25.19 -0.09
C LEU A 173 -5.49 -24.46 -1.18
N TYR A 174 -4.99 -23.25 -0.88
CA TYR A 174 -4.25 -22.40 -1.82
C TYR A 174 -2.72 -22.49 -1.64
N HIS A 175 -2.23 -23.45 -0.86
CA HIS A 175 -0.80 -23.66 -0.61
C HIS A 175 -0.05 -22.38 -0.16
N ILE A 176 -0.74 -21.52 0.59
CA ILE A 176 -0.23 -20.17 0.93
C ILE A 176 1.05 -20.27 1.77
N ARG A 177 1.11 -21.18 2.75
CA ARG A 177 2.30 -21.35 3.61
C ARG A 177 3.52 -21.80 2.82
N GLY A 178 3.36 -22.82 1.95
CA GLY A 178 4.45 -23.28 1.09
C GLY A 178 4.99 -22.18 0.18
N ASN A 179 4.11 -21.40 -0.45
CA ASN A 179 4.50 -20.27 -1.27
C ASN A 179 5.18 -19.16 -0.45
N MET A 180 4.79 -18.95 0.81
CA MET A 180 5.45 -18.01 1.72
C MET A 180 6.85 -18.49 2.11
N ASP A 181 7.01 -19.78 2.42
CA ASP A 181 8.30 -20.38 2.74
C ASP A 181 9.27 -20.28 1.54
N GLU A 182 8.79 -20.51 0.31
CA GLU A 182 9.56 -20.30 -0.91
C GLU A 182 10.00 -18.83 -1.09
N LEU A 183 9.13 -17.87 -0.75
CA LEU A 183 9.48 -16.45 -0.79
C LEU A 183 10.56 -16.05 0.23
N LEU A 184 10.77 -16.82 1.30
CA LEU A 184 11.82 -16.55 2.28
C LEU A 184 13.18 -17.08 1.84
N ASN A 185 13.24 -17.95 0.83
CA ASN A 185 14.51 -18.44 0.29
C ASN A 185 15.27 -17.33 -0.44
N SER A 186 16.58 -17.22 -0.20
CA SER A 186 17.43 -16.28 -0.93
C SER A 186 17.52 -16.62 -2.41
N LYS A 187 17.47 -17.92 -2.76
CA LYS A 187 17.62 -18.42 -4.13
C LYS A 187 16.26 -18.62 -4.78
N VAL A 188 16.09 -18.04 -5.96
CA VAL A 188 14.89 -18.18 -6.81
C VAL A 188 15.28 -18.77 -8.14
N TRP A 189 14.65 -19.87 -8.52
CA TRP A 189 14.88 -20.53 -9.81
C TRP A 189 14.05 -19.87 -10.91
N LEU A 190 14.66 -19.75 -12.08
CA LEU A 190 14.02 -19.25 -13.29
C LEU A 190 13.58 -20.42 -14.19
N PRO A 191 12.53 -20.26 -15.01
CA PRO A 191 12.08 -21.27 -15.97
C PRO A 191 13.20 -21.79 -16.91
N SER A 192 14.16 -20.94 -17.26
CA SER A 192 15.33 -21.31 -18.06
C SER A 192 16.31 -22.26 -17.35
N GLY A 193 16.13 -22.51 -16.04
CA GLY A 193 17.09 -23.24 -15.21
C GLY A 193 18.26 -22.39 -14.69
N ALA A 194 18.24 -21.08 -14.98
CA ALA A 194 19.04 -20.07 -14.31
C ALA A 194 18.48 -19.78 -12.90
N ASN A 195 19.15 -18.98 -12.11
CA ASN A 195 18.65 -18.58 -10.80
C ASN A 195 19.13 -17.18 -10.44
N ILE A 196 18.36 -16.52 -9.54
CA ILE A 196 18.76 -15.30 -8.89
C ILE A 196 18.98 -15.57 -7.40
N ILE A 197 19.94 -14.89 -6.80
CA ILE A 197 20.19 -14.91 -5.35
C ILE A 197 19.91 -13.52 -4.82
N ILE A 198 18.99 -13.40 -3.86
CA ILE A 198 18.58 -12.13 -3.27
C ILE A 198 19.07 -12.09 -1.82
N GLU A 199 19.95 -11.16 -1.51
CA GLU A 199 20.51 -10.95 -0.17
C GLU A 199 20.18 -9.53 0.33
N THR A 200 19.43 -9.46 1.40
CA THR A 200 19.08 -8.19 2.03
C THR A 200 20.07 -7.90 3.16
N LEU A 201 20.91 -6.91 2.93
CA LEU A 201 21.86 -6.39 3.91
C LEU A 201 21.21 -5.25 4.74
N GLU A 202 21.94 -4.69 5.67
CA GLU A 202 21.43 -3.60 6.50
C GLU A 202 21.10 -2.35 5.69
N THR A 203 21.94 -1.97 4.74
CA THR A 203 21.86 -0.71 3.99
C THR A 203 21.32 -0.86 2.57
N LEU A 204 21.47 -2.05 1.96
CA LEU A 204 21.08 -2.30 0.58
C LEU A 204 20.70 -3.77 0.36
N THR A 205 20.07 -4.05 -0.77
CA THR A 205 19.82 -5.41 -1.24
C THR A 205 20.70 -5.68 -2.44
N VAL A 206 21.37 -6.83 -2.44
CA VAL A 206 22.19 -7.30 -3.57
C VAL A 206 21.49 -8.47 -4.23
N ILE A 207 21.48 -8.49 -5.56
CA ILE A 207 20.89 -9.55 -6.36
C ILE A 207 21.91 -10.01 -7.39
N ASP A 208 22.25 -11.30 -7.35
CA ASP A 208 23.16 -11.94 -8.28
C ASP A 208 22.38 -12.82 -9.26
N VAL A 209 22.72 -12.77 -10.56
CA VAL A 209 22.08 -13.54 -11.61
C VAL A 209 23.02 -14.62 -12.12
N ASN A 210 22.63 -15.88 -11.90
CA ASN A 210 23.42 -17.05 -12.27
C ASN A 210 22.78 -17.83 -13.43
N SER A 211 23.59 -18.22 -14.43
CA SER A 211 23.13 -19.01 -15.59
C SER A 211 22.72 -20.45 -15.27
N GLY A 212 23.01 -20.92 -14.05
CA GLY A 212 22.72 -22.28 -13.60
C GLY A 212 23.43 -23.35 -14.46
N LYS A 213 22.66 -24.36 -14.85
CA LYS A 213 23.16 -25.46 -15.70
C LYS A 213 23.25 -25.08 -17.19
N ASN A 214 22.77 -23.89 -17.58
CA ASN A 214 22.89 -23.44 -18.96
C ASN A 214 24.32 -23.01 -19.30
N GLN A 215 25.11 -23.94 -19.78
CA GLN A 215 26.52 -23.71 -20.21
C GLN A 215 26.61 -23.03 -21.58
N SER A 216 25.49 -22.65 -22.21
CA SER A 216 25.54 -21.99 -23.50
C SER A 216 26.08 -20.57 -23.35
N ARG A 217 27.27 -20.33 -23.88
CA ARG A 217 27.92 -19.01 -23.94
C ARG A 217 27.44 -18.14 -25.10
N LYS A 218 26.33 -18.51 -25.76
CA LYS A 218 25.73 -17.70 -26.83
C LYS A 218 25.13 -16.45 -26.23
N GLU A 219 25.47 -15.30 -26.79
CA GLU A 219 25.04 -13.99 -26.30
C GLU A 219 23.50 -13.86 -26.21
N ASP A 220 22.77 -14.36 -27.21
CA ASP A 220 21.32 -14.38 -27.23
C ASP A 220 20.71 -15.16 -26.05
N THR A 221 21.39 -16.23 -25.61
CA THR A 221 20.96 -17.02 -24.45
C THR A 221 21.15 -16.21 -23.15
N ILE A 222 22.31 -15.53 -23.04
CA ILE A 222 22.63 -14.70 -21.88
C ILE A 222 21.65 -13.52 -21.80
N LEU A 223 21.37 -12.81 -22.89
CA LEU A 223 20.41 -11.73 -22.95
C LEU A 223 19.02 -12.21 -22.52
N ARG A 224 18.57 -13.36 -23.01
CA ARG A 224 17.28 -13.93 -22.62
C ARG A 224 17.22 -14.24 -21.14
N ILE A 225 18.28 -14.79 -20.54
CA ILE A 225 18.36 -15.05 -19.09
C ILE A 225 18.29 -13.74 -18.31
N ASN A 226 19.03 -12.72 -18.72
CA ASN A 226 19.02 -11.42 -18.06
C ASN A 226 17.62 -10.76 -18.09
N LEU A 227 16.94 -10.83 -19.24
CA LEU A 227 15.56 -10.31 -19.37
C LEU A 227 14.55 -11.10 -18.51
N GLU A 228 14.71 -12.42 -18.44
CA GLU A 228 13.91 -13.27 -17.57
C GLU A 228 14.17 -12.95 -16.09
N ALA A 229 15.44 -12.83 -15.71
CA ALA A 229 15.84 -12.42 -14.37
C ALA A 229 15.30 -11.05 -14.00
N ALA A 230 15.37 -10.05 -14.90
CA ALA A 230 14.85 -8.72 -14.64
C ALA A 230 13.34 -8.72 -14.32
N ARG A 231 12.54 -9.52 -15.05
CA ARG A 231 11.11 -9.68 -14.79
C ARG A 231 10.84 -10.33 -13.43
N GLU A 232 11.57 -11.41 -13.12
CA GLU A 232 11.42 -12.10 -11.85
C GLU A 232 11.93 -11.25 -10.68
N ILE A 233 13.01 -10.50 -10.83
CA ILE A 233 13.50 -9.54 -9.83
C ILE A 233 12.40 -8.53 -9.51
N ALA A 234 11.79 -7.91 -10.50
CA ALA A 234 10.71 -6.95 -10.30
C ALA A 234 9.52 -7.57 -9.53
N ARG A 235 9.18 -8.83 -9.84
CA ARG A 235 8.16 -9.60 -9.12
C ARG A 235 8.57 -9.86 -7.67
N GLN A 236 9.80 -10.32 -7.43
CA GLN A 236 10.32 -10.65 -6.10
C GLN A 236 10.44 -9.41 -5.21
N LEU A 237 10.89 -8.27 -5.74
CA LEU A 237 10.94 -7.01 -5.00
C LEU A 237 9.56 -6.61 -4.48
N LYS A 238 8.53 -6.74 -5.31
CA LYS A 238 7.14 -6.45 -4.94
C LYS A 238 6.61 -7.46 -3.92
N LEU A 239 6.83 -8.75 -4.11
CA LEU A 239 6.33 -9.81 -3.23
C LEU A 239 6.98 -9.75 -1.84
N ARG A 240 8.30 -9.50 -1.78
CA ARG A 240 9.07 -9.39 -0.53
C ARG A 240 9.00 -8.02 0.11
N ASN A 241 8.32 -7.06 -0.51
CA ASN A 241 8.26 -5.66 -0.07
C ASN A 241 9.64 -5.04 0.13
N ILE A 242 10.59 -5.35 -0.78
CA ILE A 242 11.95 -4.82 -0.74
C ILE A 242 11.95 -3.42 -1.33
N SER A 243 12.59 -2.47 -0.62
CA SER A 243 12.75 -1.08 -1.04
C SER A 243 14.13 -0.56 -0.65
N GLY A 244 14.46 0.65 -1.09
CA GLY A 244 15.74 1.28 -0.84
C GLY A 244 16.73 1.05 -1.96
N MET A 245 18.03 1.00 -1.64
CA MET A 245 19.09 0.77 -2.61
C MET A 245 19.14 -0.71 -3.01
N ILE A 246 19.06 -0.99 -4.29
CA ILE A 246 19.09 -2.35 -4.85
C ILE A 246 20.16 -2.39 -5.92
N ILE A 247 21.11 -3.32 -5.79
CA ILE A 247 22.18 -3.55 -6.75
C ILE A 247 21.93 -4.93 -7.40
N VAL A 248 21.92 -4.96 -8.73
CA VAL A 248 21.70 -6.18 -9.49
C VAL A 248 22.95 -6.45 -10.33
N ASP A 249 23.57 -7.62 -10.13
CA ASP A 249 24.67 -8.11 -10.95
C ASP A 249 24.12 -9.06 -12.02
N PHE A 250 23.98 -8.53 -13.24
CA PHE A 250 23.55 -9.29 -14.40
C PHE A 250 24.72 -10.00 -15.05
N ILE A 251 24.44 -11.11 -15.75
CA ILE A 251 25.46 -11.83 -16.51
C ILE A 251 25.99 -10.92 -17.62
N ASN A 252 27.33 -10.81 -17.69
CA ASN A 252 28.00 -9.92 -18.63
C ASN A 252 27.68 -10.24 -20.09
N LEU A 253 27.29 -9.22 -20.85
CA LEU A 253 27.11 -9.23 -22.29
C LEU A 253 28.35 -8.63 -22.97
N LYS A 254 28.79 -9.19 -24.10
CA LYS A 254 29.93 -8.68 -24.84
C LYS A 254 29.58 -7.55 -25.79
N SER A 255 28.41 -7.65 -26.44
CA SER A 255 27.90 -6.59 -27.33
C SER A 255 27.49 -5.34 -26.58
N GLN A 256 27.93 -4.17 -27.04
CA GLN A 256 27.51 -2.89 -26.48
C GLN A 256 26.06 -2.53 -26.80
N GLU A 257 25.51 -3.07 -27.89
CA GLU A 257 24.13 -2.83 -28.29
C GLU A 257 23.10 -3.60 -27.41
N GLN A 258 23.58 -4.65 -26.70
CA GLN A 258 22.75 -5.49 -25.83
C GLN A 258 22.91 -5.15 -24.34
N LYS A 259 23.82 -4.24 -24.00
CA LYS A 259 24.02 -3.73 -22.64
C LYS A 259 23.04 -2.59 -22.33
#